data_e0492ac7bc1f471f9a6d4e4239e3c9b1
#
_entry.id   e0492ac7bc1f471f9a6d4e4239e3c9b1
#
_cell.length_a   1.000
_cell.length_b   1.000
_cell.length_c   1.000
_cell.angle_alpha   90.00
_cell.angle_beta   90.00
_cell.angle_gamma   90.00
#
_symmetry.space_group_name_H-M   'P 1'
#
loop_
_entity.id
_entity.type
_entity.pdbx_description
1 polymer ?
#
loop_
_entity_poly.entity_id
_entity_poly.type
_entity_poly.pdbx_seq_one_letter_code
_entity_poly.pdbx_strand_id
1 'polypeptide(L)'
;MSFLKRKQSIFFLVLFHVILSQAAVIPTSSSNQYIPLELFKRQNDHHLLTKRYVNDTSFKLYNERRTEYLIKISVGTPPQDFMVSFDTGSSDTWIPSSKCSNRACKLNAFDSSKSSTFKLLNMSFSITYGLGSISADYAKDTMRLGNISVSDQTFGLAMSVGDNIIAPTDNTITSSGIFGLGFPALTANSDTALAYDPFIFSLAKQNLISEPIFGVYLGSMDATGWAGEVLLGAVNQSKYTGELKYVPIQQNVNPKTQKLDYTYWSVGIQDIKVIRNNQTASITAAGNSSESSMKNAMLDTGTTFTYLTKEMADKIIGLITQRKPSELGQSNGLYVVDCNLKTTEVKLELMIASVDTNQPVHWQIDVMDLIVPLNENRCGFGITYKENSLNDNFIIGDIILRSSYLVFDMGNKRVGLASAIGMKSSVF
;
A
#
# COMPACT_ATOMS: atom_id res chain seq x y z
N MET A 1 -46.26 17.68 -73.49
CA MET A 1 -45.77 18.47 -72.37
C MET A 1 -45.14 17.54 -71.33
N SER A 2 -43.82 17.47 -71.39
CA SER A 2 -43.01 16.50 -70.60
C SER A 2 -42.36 17.26 -69.40
N PHE A 3 -42.53 16.76 -68.23
CA PHE A 3 -41.75 17.21 -67.08
C PHE A 3 -40.83 16.06 -66.58
N LEU A 4 -39.52 16.25 -66.86
CA LEU A 4 -38.46 15.43 -66.29
C LEU A 4 -38.30 15.78 -64.81
N LYS A 5 -38.42 14.76 -63.95
CA LYS A 5 -37.98 14.80 -62.56
C LYS A 5 -36.55 14.27 -62.47
N ARG A 6 -35.61 15.16 -62.19
CA ARG A 6 -34.23 14.82 -61.77
C ARG A 6 -34.25 14.20 -60.38
N LYS A 7 -33.77 12.97 -60.26
CA LYS A 7 -33.38 12.38 -58.95
C LYS A 7 -32.02 12.87 -58.57
N GLN A 8 -31.91 13.62 -57.48
CA GLN A 8 -30.65 13.90 -56.82
C GLN A 8 -30.35 12.73 -55.85
N SER A 9 -29.27 11.99 -56.11
CA SER A 9 -28.71 11.04 -55.18
C SER A 9 -27.85 11.78 -54.17
N ILE A 10 -28.27 11.76 -52.92
CA ILE A 10 -27.48 12.25 -51.78
C ILE A 10 -26.58 11.10 -51.34
N PHE A 11 -25.27 11.24 -51.62
CA PHE A 11 -24.26 10.40 -51.04
C PHE A 11 -24.05 10.81 -49.56
N PHE A 12 -24.48 9.98 -48.62
CA PHE A 12 -24.07 10.09 -47.23
C PHE A 12 -22.64 9.57 -47.11
N LEU A 13 -21.69 10.46 -46.95
CA LEU A 13 -20.35 10.14 -46.55
C LEU A 13 -20.37 9.85 -45.04
N VAL A 14 -20.36 8.58 -44.66
CA VAL A 14 -20.16 8.19 -43.27
C VAL A 14 -18.68 8.33 -42.97
N LEU A 15 -18.29 9.43 -42.31
CA LEU A 15 -16.97 9.56 -41.73
C LEU A 15 -16.89 8.64 -40.53
N PHE A 16 -16.23 7.51 -40.71
CA PHE A 16 -15.74 6.73 -39.57
C PHE A 16 -14.63 7.53 -38.88
N HIS A 17 -14.97 8.15 -37.76
CA HIS A 17 -13.95 8.60 -36.82
C HIS A 17 -13.39 7.35 -36.14
N VAL A 18 -12.25 6.89 -36.61
CA VAL A 18 -11.40 5.99 -35.84
C VAL A 18 -10.83 6.82 -34.69
N ILE A 19 -11.45 6.69 -33.54
CA ILE A 19 -10.85 7.17 -32.30
C ILE A 19 -9.71 6.20 -32.03
N LEU A 20 -8.51 6.56 -32.47
CA LEU A 20 -7.28 5.98 -31.95
C LEU A 20 -7.21 6.36 -30.47
N SER A 21 -7.57 5.44 -29.59
CA SER A 21 -7.22 5.54 -28.18
C SER A 21 -5.70 5.51 -28.11
N GLN A 22 -5.07 6.67 -28.07
CA GLN A 22 -3.66 6.76 -27.71
C GLN A 22 -3.57 6.23 -26.28
N ALA A 23 -2.97 5.05 -26.12
CA ALA A 23 -2.50 4.61 -24.83
C ALA A 23 -1.63 5.73 -24.28
N ALA A 24 -1.99 6.26 -23.12
CA ALA A 24 -1.22 7.31 -22.46
C ALA A 24 0.18 6.72 -22.20
N VAL A 25 1.17 7.16 -22.96
CA VAL A 25 2.57 6.82 -22.72
C VAL A 25 2.95 7.54 -21.43
N ILE A 26 3.19 6.78 -20.37
CA ILE A 26 3.71 7.33 -19.12
C ILE A 26 5.11 7.86 -19.42
N PRO A 27 5.40 9.14 -19.16
CA PRO A 27 6.69 9.69 -19.50
C PRO A 27 7.78 8.99 -18.70
N THR A 28 8.78 8.48 -19.41
CA THR A 28 9.99 7.95 -18.81
C THR A 28 10.94 9.10 -18.50
N SER A 29 11.31 9.23 -17.30
CA SER A 29 12.24 10.12 -16.59
C SER A 29 13.11 11.10 -17.42
N SER A 30 12.54 12.05 -18.11
CA SER A 30 13.30 13.16 -18.69
C SER A 30 12.81 14.54 -18.25
N SER A 31 11.78 14.63 -17.40
CA SER A 31 11.27 15.91 -16.91
C SER A 31 11.91 16.26 -15.55
N ASN A 32 12.27 17.52 -15.38
CA ASN A 32 12.81 18.06 -14.13
C ASN A 32 11.80 18.10 -12.95
N GLN A 33 10.66 17.41 -13.08
CA GLN A 33 9.54 17.45 -12.14
C GLN A 33 9.31 16.12 -11.39
N TYR A 34 10.24 15.20 -11.40
CA TYR A 34 10.21 14.02 -10.54
C TYR A 34 11.22 14.16 -9.41
N ILE A 35 10.88 13.64 -8.28
CA ILE A 35 11.73 13.66 -7.09
C ILE A 35 11.88 12.24 -6.58
N PRO A 36 13.05 11.63 -6.66
CA PRO A 36 13.32 10.37 -5.99
C PRO A 36 13.37 10.61 -4.49
N LEU A 37 12.63 9.82 -3.74
CA LEU A 37 12.62 9.86 -2.28
C LEU A 37 13.03 8.49 -1.78
N GLU A 38 14.01 8.47 -0.90
CA GLU A 38 14.45 7.23 -0.29
C GLU A 38 13.49 6.80 0.81
N LEU A 39 13.11 5.53 0.77
CA LEU A 39 12.38 4.88 1.84
C LEU A 39 13.38 4.23 2.79
N PHE A 40 13.28 4.59 4.06
CA PHE A 40 14.08 3.97 5.09
C PHE A 40 13.35 2.74 5.64
N LYS A 41 13.93 1.57 5.44
CA LYS A 41 13.46 0.34 6.05
C LYS A 41 14.11 0.18 7.42
N ARG A 42 13.28 0.06 8.45
CA ARG A 42 13.73 -0.17 9.80
C ARG A 42 14.34 -1.54 9.93
N GLN A 43 15.59 -1.60 10.37
CA GLN A 43 16.29 -2.86 10.63
C GLN A 43 15.86 -3.44 11.98
N ASN A 44 15.56 -4.72 11.98
CA ASN A 44 15.38 -5.48 13.20
C ASN A 44 16.74 -5.91 13.74
N ASP A 45 17.09 -5.41 14.89
CA ASP A 45 18.20 -5.95 15.65
C ASP A 45 17.73 -7.16 16.45
N HIS A 46 17.70 -8.32 15.79
CA HIS A 46 17.26 -9.58 16.38
C HIS A 46 18.02 -9.95 17.66
N HIS A 47 19.26 -9.48 17.78
CA HIS A 47 20.11 -9.77 18.96
C HIS A 47 19.65 -9.05 20.22
N LEU A 48 19.20 -7.82 20.14
CA LEU A 48 18.78 -7.05 21.32
C LEU A 48 17.39 -7.50 21.83
N LEU A 49 16.55 -7.96 20.91
CA LEU A 49 15.21 -8.40 21.26
C LEU A 49 15.18 -9.80 21.85
N THR A 50 16.02 -10.71 21.37
CA THR A 50 16.16 -12.06 21.96
C THR A 50 16.60 -12.00 23.42
N LYS A 51 17.47 -11.07 23.79
CA LYS A 51 17.90 -10.91 25.20
C LYS A 51 16.81 -10.35 26.13
N ARG A 52 15.91 -9.51 25.64
CA ARG A 52 14.80 -8.96 26.45
C ARG A 52 13.64 -9.93 26.63
N TYR A 53 13.46 -10.88 25.71
CA TYR A 53 12.27 -11.74 25.68
C TYR A 53 12.47 -13.11 26.33
N VAL A 54 13.67 -13.46 26.76
CA VAL A 54 13.94 -14.75 27.42
C VAL A 54 13.21 -14.91 28.76
N ASN A 55 12.74 -13.80 29.36
CA ASN A 55 12.05 -13.81 30.65
C ASN A 55 10.61 -13.30 30.62
N ASP A 56 10.07 -12.93 29.46
CA ASP A 56 8.70 -12.44 29.37
C ASP A 56 7.92 -13.25 28.34
N THR A 57 6.95 -14.03 28.81
CA THR A 57 6.03 -14.81 27.98
C THR A 57 4.99 -13.97 27.26
N SER A 58 4.99 -12.67 27.43
CA SER A 58 4.13 -11.79 26.68
C SER A 58 4.70 -11.55 25.28
N PHE A 59 4.01 -12.03 24.30
CA PHE A 59 4.14 -11.94 22.88
C PHE A 59 4.41 -10.57 22.30
N LYS A 60 5.53 -9.98 22.60
CA LYS A 60 6.03 -8.83 21.85
C LYS A 60 6.91 -9.24 20.69
N LEU A 61 6.55 -10.26 20.00
CA LEU A 61 7.11 -10.70 18.75
C LEU A 61 6.73 -9.76 17.60
N TYR A 62 6.80 -8.57 17.87
CA TYR A 62 6.48 -7.59 16.97
C TYR A 62 7.62 -6.94 16.34
N ASN A 63 8.59 -7.76 16.17
CA ASN A 63 9.70 -7.48 15.34
C ASN A 63 9.34 -7.31 13.90
N GLU A 64 8.34 -8.05 13.46
CA GLU A 64 7.82 -7.93 12.11
C GLU A 64 7.09 -6.63 11.85
N ARG A 65 6.55 -6.00 12.86
CA ARG A 65 6.07 -4.62 12.75
C ARG A 65 7.17 -3.63 12.40
N ARG A 66 8.43 -4.00 12.56
CA ARG A 66 9.60 -3.22 12.22
C ARG A 66 10.02 -3.37 10.78
N THR A 67 9.29 -4.10 9.97
CA THR A 67 9.43 -4.11 8.51
C THR A 67 8.63 -3.02 7.83
N GLU A 68 8.10 -2.05 8.57
CA GLU A 68 7.44 -0.88 7.99
C GLU A 68 8.44 -0.03 7.19
N TYR A 69 7.95 0.62 6.14
CA TYR A 69 8.73 1.58 5.36
C TYR A 69 8.46 2.99 5.86
N LEU A 70 9.54 3.70 6.19
CA LEU A 70 9.46 5.08 6.66
C LEU A 70 9.92 6.05 5.57
N ILE A 71 9.27 7.22 5.54
CA ILE A 71 9.63 8.33 4.68
C ILE A 71 9.86 9.58 5.53
N LYS A 72 10.82 10.41 5.13
CA LYS A 72 11.08 11.68 5.81
C LYS A 72 10.21 12.77 5.25
N ILE A 73 9.38 13.38 6.10
CA ILE A 73 8.64 14.61 5.82
C ILE A 73 9.10 15.73 6.72
N SER A 74 8.83 16.97 6.32
CA SER A 74 9.06 18.14 7.18
C SER A 74 7.78 18.96 7.24
N VAL A 75 7.44 19.46 8.44
CA VAL A 75 6.25 20.26 8.69
C VAL A 75 6.64 21.56 9.40
N GLY A 76 6.02 22.66 9.02
CA GLY A 76 6.21 23.96 9.66
C GLY A 76 7.17 24.90 8.94
N THR A 77 7.25 26.14 9.48
CA THR A 77 8.15 27.19 9.05
C THR A 77 8.77 27.89 10.28
N PRO A 78 10.05 27.64 10.61
CA PRO A 78 10.98 26.73 9.94
C PRO A 78 10.55 25.25 10.00
N PRO A 79 11.09 24.39 9.10
CA PRO A 79 10.68 22.99 9.03
C PRO A 79 11.15 22.18 10.24
N GLN A 80 10.29 21.29 10.72
CA GLN A 80 10.57 20.26 11.71
C GLN A 80 10.45 18.89 11.02
N ASP A 81 11.45 18.04 11.18
CA ASP A 81 11.59 16.78 10.44
C ASP A 81 10.98 15.59 11.18
N PHE A 82 10.29 14.72 10.45
CA PHE A 82 9.65 13.51 10.98
C PHE A 82 9.91 12.33 10.05
N MET A 83 10.22 11.18 10.64
CA MET A 83 10.16 9.90 9.95
C MET A 83 8.78 9.30 10.19
N VAL A 84 8.01 9.10 9.14
CA VAL A 84 6.61 8.63 9.23
C VAL A 84 6.42 7.37 8.39
N SER A 85 5.48 6.52 8.80
CA SER A 85 5.14 5.31 8.04
C SER A 85 4.55 5.69 6.68
N PHE A 86 5.06 5.10 5.62
CA PHE A 86 4.59 5.29 4.25
C PHE A 86 3.41 4.35 4.00
N ASP A 87 2.19 4.87 4.02
CA ASP A 87 0.98 4.08 4.17
C ASP A 87 -0.04 4.31 3.05
N THR A 88 -0.17 3.36 2.13
CA THR A 88 -1.21 3.38 1.09
C THR A 88 -2.55 2.86 1.57
N GLY A 89 -2.62 2.28 2.77
CA GLY A 89 -3.84 1.76 3.40
C GLY A 89 -4.63 2.80 4.19
N SER A 90 -4.12 4.02 4.37
CA SER A 90 -4.85 5.13 4.97
C SER A 90 -4.64 6.44 4.23
N SER A 91 -5.45 7.47 4.56
CA SER A 91 -5.44 8.76 3.84
C SER A 91 -5.05 9.94 4.71
N ASP A 92 -5.25 9.86 6.02
CA ASP A 92 -4.86 10.95 6.91
C ASP A 92 -3.37 10.87 7.22
N THR A 93 -2.65 11.96 6.96
CA THR A 93 -1.30 12.16 7.48
C THR A 93 -1.39 12.75 8.87
N TRP A 94 -0.66 12.18 9.83
CA TRP A 94 -0.61 12.72 11.19
C TRP A 94 0.77 12.57 11.83
N ILE A 95 1.09 13.50 12.72
CA ILE A 95 2.30 13.53 13.55
C ILE A 95 1.94 13.86 15.01
N PRO A 96 2.75 13.42 15.99
CA PRO A 96 2.47 13.73 17.40
C PRO A 96 2.65 15.21 17.69
N SER A 97 1.79 15.74 18.55
CA SER A 97 1.91 17.07 19.14
C SER A 97 2.93 17.06 20.28
N SER A 98 3.68 18.13 20.46
CA SER A 98 4.46 18.36 21.71
C SER A 98 3.59 18.42 22.97
N LYS A 99 2.27 18.60 22.80
CA LYS A 99 1.27 18.57 23.87
C LYS A 99 0.65 17.16 24.07
N CYS A 100 1.08 16.17 23.29
CA CYS A 100 0.58 14.81 23.42
C CYS A 100 0.88 14.24 24.82
N SER A 101 -0.12 13.60 25.43
CA SER A 101 -0.04 13.15 26.83
C SER A 101 0.79 11.87 27.00
N ASN A 102 0.88 11.03 25.98
CA ASN A 102 1.52 9.71 26.04
C ASN A 102 3.03 9.78 25.93
N ARG A 103 3.73 8.88 26.60
CA ARG A 103 5.20 8.79 26.54
C ARG A 103 5.71 8.49 25.12
N ALA A 104 5.01 7.66 24.37
CA ALA A 104 5.34 7.30 23.01
C ALA A 104 5.41 8.53 22.07
N CYS A 105 4.54 9.52 22.28
CA CYS A 105 4.50 10.73 21.46
C CYS A 105 5.70 11.68 21.69
N LYS A 106 6.37 11.57 22.83
CA LYS A 106 7.34 12.57 23.26
C LYS A 106 8.71 12.46 22.61
N LEU A 107 8.96 11.38 21.88
CA LEU A 107 10.29 11.12 21.32
C LEU A 107 10.62 12.03 20.12
N ASN A 108 9.62 12.35 19.29
CA ASN A 108 9.78 13.29 18.17
C ASN A 108 8.41 13.92 17.87
N ALA A 109 8.11 15.04 18.48
CA ALA A 109 6.81 15.69 18.45
C ALA A 109 6.88 17.08 17.83
N PHE A 110 5.86 17.44 17.07
CA PHE A 110 5.73 18.75 16.44
C PHE A 110 5.43 19.84 17.46
N ASP A 111 6.28 20.85 17.51
CA ASP A 111 6.08 22.05 18.31
C ASP A 111 5.43 23.15 17.46
N SER A 112 4.12 23.27 17.56
CA SER A 112 3.33 24.25 16.81
C SER A 112 3.70 25.70 17.15
N SER A 113 4.29 25.97 18.32
CA SER A 113 4.71 27.33 18.70
C SER A 113 5.95 27.81 17.93
N LYS A 114 6.68 26.88 17.30
CA LYS A 114 7.86 27.16 16.48
C LYS A 114 7.55 27.34 14.99
N SER A 115 6.29 27.19 14.58
CA SER A 115 5.92 27.37 13.17
C SER A 115 5.12 28.65 12.97
N SER A 116 5.64 29.54 12.14
CA SER A 116 4.94 30.79 11.77
C SER A 116 3.78 30.59 10.81
N THR A 117 3.66 29.43 10.16
CA THR A 117 2.62 29.07 9.19
C THR A 117 1.55 28.14 9.76
N PHE A 118 1.70 27.75 11.03
CA PHE A 118 0.76 26.84 11.70
C PHE A 118 -0.62 27.46 11.92
N LYS A 119 -1.66 26.69 11.60
CA LYS A 119 -3.06 27.05 11.83
C LYS A 119 -3.81 25.85 12.40
N LEU A 120 -4.28 25.95 13.63
CA LEU A 120 -5.15 24.92 14.21
C LEU A 120 -6.55 25.05 13.61
N LEU A 121 -7.13 23.92 13.22
CA LEU A 121 -8.54 23.83 12.82
C LEU A 121 -9.35 23.38 14.04
N ASN A 122 -10.56 23.97 14.24
CA ASN A 122 -11.43 23.60 15.35
C ASN A 122 -12.21 22.32 15.04
N MET A 123 -11.48 21.24 14.76
CA MET A 123 -12.05 19.94 14.43
C MET A 123 -11.11 18.85 14.92
N SER A 124 -11.61 17.99 15.78
CA SER A 124 -10.93 16.80 16.27
C SER A 124 -11.46 15.55 15.58
N PHE A 125 -10.63 14.52 15.51
CA PHE A 125 -11.00 13.21 14.96
C PHE A 125 -10.28 12.09 15.69
N SER A 126 -10.75 10.86 15.50
CA SER A 126 -10.08 9.66 15.96
C SER A 126 -10.06 8.61 14.86
N ILE A 127 -8.94 7.92 14.73
CA ILE A 127 -8.78 6.80 13.79
C ILE A 127 -8.32 5.57 14.56
N THR A 128 -8.89 4.42 14.22
CA THR A 128 -8.46 3.12 14.72
C THR A 128 -7.78 2.36 13.60
N TYR A 129 -6.52 2.04 13.80
CA TYR A 129 -5.70 1.18 12.95
C TYR A 129 -5.64 -0.24 13.49
N GLY A 130 -5.06 -1.16 12.76
CA GLY A 130 -4.84 -2.53 13.22
C GLY A 130 -4.02 -2.64 14.51
N LEU A 131 -3.21 -1.64 14.82
CA LEU A 131 -2.26 -1.60 15.93
C LEU A 131 -2.72 -0.76 17.12
N GLY A 132 -3.80 0.02 16.98
CA GLY A 132 -4.28 0.92 18.03
C GLY A 132 -5.02 2.13 17.46
N SER A 133 -5.32 3.09 18.31
CA SER A 133 -6.08 4.28 17.92
C SER A 133 -5.29 5.55 18.20
N ILE A 134 -5.59 6.59 17.44
CA ILE A 134 -5.16 7.96 17.73
C ILE A 134 -6.36 8.86 17.97
N SER A 135 -6.14 9.94 18.74
CA SER A 135 -7.01 11.10 18.79
C SER A 135 -6.19 12.33 18.40
N ALA A 136 -6.67 13.10 17.43
CA ALA A 136 -5.92 14.20 16.84
C ALA A 136 -6.84 15.40 16.55
N ASP A 137 -6.23 16.58 16.51
CA ASP A 137 -6.85 17.79 15.99
C ASP A 137 -6.35 18.04 14.57
N TYR A 138 -7.23 18.47 13.66
CA TYR A 138 -6.79 18.92 12.35
C TYR A 138 -6.08 20.28 12.44
N ALA A 139 -4.99 20.36 11.72
CA ALA A 139 -4.21 21.58 11.55
C ALA A 139 -3.79 21.77 10.10
N LYS A 140 -3.37 22.96 9.77
CA LYS A 140 -2.72 23.31 8.49
C LYS A 140 -1.33 23.85 8.76
N ASP A 141 -0.41 23.46 7.91
CA ASP A 141 0.94 24.05 7.87
C ASP A 141 1.58 23.81 6.49
N THR A 142 2.77 24.35 6.29
CA THR A 142 3.59 24.00 5.13
C THR A 142 4.18 22.60 5.35
N MET A 143 3.81 21.66 4.51
CA MET A 143 4.37 20.31 4.51
C MET A 143 5.34 20.14 3.34
N ARG A 144 6.45 19.44 3.58
CA ARG A 144 7.50 19.23 2.59
C ARG A 144 7.88 17.76 2.50
N LEU A 145 8.20 17.36 1.28
CA LEU A 145 8.77 16.08 0.96
C LEU A 145 10.00 16.33 0.07
N GLY A 146 11.20 16.17 0.62
CA GLY A 146 12.42 16.62 -0.05
C GLY A 146 12.36 18.12 -0.40
N ASN A 147 12.54 18.44 -1.68
CA ASN A 147 12.53 19.81 -2.18
C ASN A 147 11.15 20.37 -2.55
N ILE A 148 10.12 19.51 -2.53
CA ILE A 148 8.76 19.90 -2.89
C ILE A 148 7.96 20.28 -1.65
N SER A 149 7.10 21.29 -1.76
CA SER A 149 6.30 21.76 -0.63
C SER A 149 4.89 22.12 -1.04
N VAL A 150 3.94 21.85 -0.14
CA VAL A 150 2.55 22.27 -0.21
C VAL A 150 2.29 23.19 0.96
N SER A 151 1.89 24.42 0.68
CA SER A 151 1.45 25.37 1.71
C SER A 151 0.01 25.05 2.13
N ASP A 152 -0.32 25.37 3.39
CA ASP A 152 -1.65 25.11 3.97
C ASP A 152 -2.13 23.66 3.81
N GLN A 153 -1.21 22.68 3.82
CA GLN A 153 -1.58 21.26 3.82
C GLN A 153 -2.25 20.89 5.14
N THR A 154 -3.44 20.28 5.04
CA THR A 154 -4.14 19.75 6.21
C THR A 154 -3.51 18.44 6.67
N PHE A 155 -3.35 18.29 7.98
CA PHE A 155 -2.84 17.07 8.62
C PHE A 155 -3.42 16.94 10.05
N GLY A 156 -3.29 15.75 10.64
CA GLY A 156 -3.64 15.46 12.01
C GLY A 156 -2.49 15.79 12.96
N LEU A 157 -2.77 16.57 13.99
CA LEU A 157 -1.86 16.81 15.10
C LEU A 157 -2.30 15.92 16.26
N ALA A 158 -1.64 14.79 16.48
CA ALA A 158 -2.07 13.78 17.43
C ALA A 158 -1.86 14.22 18.87
N MET A 159 -2.93 14.24 19.64
CA MET A 159 -2.98 14.59 21.06
C MET A 159 -2.90 13.35 21.96
N SER A 160 -3.25 12.18 21.42
CA SER A 160 -3.11 10.87 22.06
C SER A 160 -2.82 9.82 21.00
N VAL A 161 -1.91 8.91 21.30
CA VAL A 161 -1.50 7.80 20.42
C VAL A 161 -1.49 6.51 21.23
N GLY A 162 -2.13 5.46 20.73
CA GLY A 162 -2.11 4.14 21.36
C GLY A 162 -0.70 3.56 21.42
N ASP A 163 -0.40 2.82 22.49
CA ASP A 163 0.96 2.37 22.84
C ASP A 163 1.69 1.54 21.76
N ASN A 164 0.92 0.97 20.82
CA ASN A 164 1.47 0.06 19.81
C ASN A 164 1.65 0.71 18.43
N ILE A 165 1.16 1.92 18.18
CA ILE A 165 1.23 2.59 16.86
C ILE A 165 2.63 3.19 16.66
N ILE A 166 3.13 3.90 17.66
CA ILE A 166 4.51 4.38 17.71
C ILE A 166 5.27 3.49 18.68
N ALA A 167 6.00 2.52 18.17
CA ALA A 167 6.83 1.68 19.02
C ALA A 167 8.15 2.41 19.29
N PRO A 168 8.51 2.66 20.56
CA PRO A 168 9.84 3.15 20.87
C PRO A 168 10.87 2.10 20.44
N THR A 169 11.87 2.51 19.68
CA THR A 169 13.01 1.66 19.33
C THR A 169 14.21 2.06 20.14
N ASP A 170 15.07 1.10 20.39
CA ASP A 170 16.39 1.35 21.02
C ASP A 170 17.36 2.02 20.01
N ASN A 171 16.92 2.24 18.78
CA ASN A 171 17.74 2.75 17.69
C ASN A 171 17.38 4.17 17.29
N THR A 172 18.26 4.78 16.54
CA THR A 172 18.32 6.20 16.20
C THR A 172 17.15 6.74 15.37
N ILE A 173 16.29 5.85 14.81
CA ILE A 173 15.14 6.23 13.95
C ILE A 173 13.85 5.67 14.54
N THR A 174 12.94 6.57 14.88
CA THR A 174 11.61 6.23 15.41
C THR A 174 10.56 6.69 14.43
N SER A 175 9.58 5.82 14.11
CA SER A 175 8.36 6.25 13.42
C SER A 175 7.65 7.28 14.28
N SER A 176 7.30 8.42 13.67
CA SER A 176 6.70 9.56 14.36
C SER A 176 5.34 9.89 13.79
N GLY A 177 4.63 8.91 13.25
CA GLY A 177 3.31 9.12 12.68
C GLY A 177 3.10 8.34 11.39
N ILE A 178 2.06 8.70 10.66
CA ILE A 178 1.67 8.05 9.41
C ILE A 178 1.58 9.10 8.29
N PHE A 179 2.08 8.76 7.13
CA PHE A 179 1.92 9.51 5.89
C PHE A 179 0.92 8.79 4.99
N GLY A 180 -0.34 9.21 5.07
CA GLY A 180 -1.44 8.58 4.35
C GLY A 180 -1.42 8.90 2.86
N LEU A 181 -1.55 7.86 2.02
CA LEU A 181 -1.45 7.92 0.56
C LEU A 181 -2.72 7.42 -0.15
N GLY A 182 -3.75 7.09 0.62
CA GLY A 182 -5.08 6.71 0.12
C GLY A 182 -5.85 7.90 -0.44
N PHE A 183 -7.05 7.62 -0.93
CA PHE A 183 -7.87 8.63 -1.61
C PHE A 183 -8.50 9.65 -0.65
N PRO A 184 -8.82 10.88 -1.14
CA PRO A 184 -9.43 11.93 -0.33
C PRO A 184 -10.74 11.49 0.36
N ALA A 185 -11.53 10.66 -0.30
CA ALA A 185 -12.79 10.15 0.26
C ALA A 185 -12.63 9.28 1.52
N LEU A 186 -11.42 8.81 1.82
CA LEU A 186 -11.13 8.02 3.03
C LEU A 186 -10.70 8.90 4.22
N THR A 187 -10.32 10.17 4.02
CA THR A 187 -9.92 11.05 5.13
C THR A 187 -11.01 11.16 6.19
N ALA A 188 -10.61 11.30 7.47
CA ALA A 188 -11.56 11.25 8.57
C ALA A 188 -12.60 12.40 8.55
N ASN A 189 -12.38 13.45 7.77
CA ASN A 189 -13.32 14.57 7.57
C ASN A 189 -13.88 14.68 6.14
N SER A 190 -13.79 13.63 5.32
CA SER A 190 -14.16 13.65 3.90
C SER A 190 -15.64 14.01 3.63
N ASP A 191 -16.52 13.83 4.62
CA ASP A 191 -17.93 14.14 4.58
C ASP A 191 -18.30 15.51 5.17
N THR A 192 -17.30 16.36 5.43
CA THR A 192 -17.49 17.66 6.08
C THR A 192 -17.06 18.82 5.16
N ALA A 193 -17.36 20.04 5.57
CA ALA A 193 -16.91 21.26 4.91
C ALA A 193 -15.37 21.46 4.99
N LEU A 194 -14.68 20.68 5.81
CA LEU A 194 -13.23 20.69 5.97
C LEU A 194 -12.54 19.52 5.24
N ALA A 195 -13.25 18.85 4.33
CA ALA A 195 -12.66 17.84 3.47
C ALA A 195 -11.41 18.39 2.75
N TYR A 196 -10.38 17.57 2.63
CA TYR A 196 -9.11 17.97 2.07
C TYR A 196 -8.48 16.87 1.20
N ASP A 197 -7.52 17.26 0.39
CA ASP A 197 -6.72 16.32 -0.39
C ASP A 197 -5.49 15.88 0.43
N PRO A 198 -5.20 14.58 0.58
CA PRO A 198 -3.92 14.09 1.08
C PRO A 198 -2.75 14.69 0.30
N PHE A 199 -1.56 14.76 0.91
CA PHE A 199 -0.42 15.47 0.36
C PHE A 199 -0.08 15.12 -1.10
N ILE A 200 -0.09 13.82 -1.45
CA ILE A 200 0.18 13.35 -2.82
C ILE A 200 -0.86 13.88 -3.82
N PHE A 201 -2.14 13.90 -3.42
CA PHE A 201 -3.22 14.47 -4.24
C PHE A 201 -3.11 15.98 -4.35
N SER A 202 -2.68 16.66 -3.29
CA SER A 202 -2.38 18.09 -3.32
C SER A 202 -1.27 18.43 -4.31
N LEU A 203 -0.21 17.60 -4.39
CA LEU A 203 0.86 17.77 -5.39
C LEU A 203 0.33 17.68 -6.82
N ALA A 204 -0.48 16.69 -7.10
CA ALA A 204 -1.08 16.50 -8.43
C ALA A 204 -2.02 17.66 -8.77
N LYS A 205 -2.89 18.04 -7.86
CA LYS A 205 -3.87 19.13 -8.06
C LYS A 205 -3.22 20.50 -8.27
N GLN A 206 -2.07 20.74 -7.62
CA GLN A 206 -1.31 21.99 -7.76
C GLN A 206 -0.30 21.95 -8.90
N ASN A 207 -0.27 20.88 -9.70
CA ASN A 207 0.70 20.68 -10.79
C ASN A 207 2.17 20.77 -10.32
N LEU A 208 2.45 20.29 -9.11
CA LEU A 208 3.79 20.24 -8.55
C LEU A 208 4.56 18.96 -8.94
N ILE A 209 3.89 18.02 -9.55
CA ILE A 209 4.45 16.82 -10.20
C ILE A 209 3.97 16.77 -11.64
N SER A 210 4.76 16.18 -12.55
CA SER A 210 4.46 16.16 -13.99
C SER A 210 3.24 15.33 -14.34
N GLU A 211 3.09 14.20 -13.67
CA GLU A 211 1.96 13.28 -13.85
C GLU A 211 1.34 12.95 -12.49
N PRO A 212 0.02 12.68 -12.42
CA PRO A 212 -0.65 12.35 -11.16
C PRO A 212 -0.40 10.89 -10.77
N ILE A 213 0.89 10.51 -10.67
CA ILE A 213 1.35 9.17 -10.33
C ILE A 213 2.45 9.21 -9.27
N PHE A 214 2.62 8.10 -8.57
CA PHE A 214 3.85 7.83 -7.81
C PHE A 214 4.27 6.38 -7.99
N GLY A 215 5.55 6.17 -8.27
CA GLY A 215 6.16 4.85 -8.41
C GLY A 215 6.80 4.41 -7.11
N VAL A 216 6.67 3.13 -6.75
CA VAL A 216 7.17 2.57 -5.50
C VAL A 216 8.00 1.32 -5.76
N TYR A 217 9.21 1.30 -5.21
CA TYR A 217 10.08 0.14 -5.15
C TYR A 217 10.46 -0.11 -3.69
N LEU A 218 10.01 -1.21 -3.12
CA LEU A 218 10.24 -1.51 -1.70
C LEU A 218 11.57 -2.24 -1.44
N GLY A 219 12.15 -2.87 -2.46
CA GLY A 219 13.38 -3.65 -2.32
C GLY A 219 13.22 -4.97 -1.57
N SER A 220 14.32 -5.71 -1.43
CA SER A 220 14.34 -7.00 -0.73
C SER A 220 14.07 -6.85 0.77
N MET A 221 13.48 -7.90 1.39
CA MET A 221 13.31 -8.01 2.83
C MET A 221 14.64 -7.96 3.60
N ASP A 222 15.68 -8.54 3.02
CA ASP A 222 16.99 -8.63 3.66
C ASP A 222 17.82 -7.34 3.49
N ALA A 223 17.34 -6.39 2.69
CA ALA A 223 17.99 -5.10 2.56
C ALA A 223 17.79 -4.26 3.83
N THR A 224 18.86 -3.67 4.33
CA THR A 224 18.87 -2.85 5.54
C THR A 224 19.06 -1.37 5.21
N GLY A 225 18.59 -0.49 6.08
CA GLY A 225 18.71 0.96 5.88
C GLY A 225 17.81 1.49 4.77
N TRP A 226 18.34 2.33 3.91
CA TRP A 226 17.64 2.91 2.75
C TRP A 226 17.46 1.86 1.66
N ALA A 227 16.38 1.09 1.75
CA ALA A 227 16.16 -0.09 0.92
C ALA A 227 15.15 0.10 -0.21
N GLY A 228 14.28 1.09 -0.11
CA GLY A 228 13.23 1.37 -1.08
C GLY A 228 13.34 2.75 -1.71
N GLU A 229 12.46 3.02 -2.68
CA GLU A 229 12.38 4.30 -3.39
C GLU A 229 10.92 4.64 -3.71
N VAL A 230 10.56 5.90 -3.54
CA VAL A 230 9.34 6.48 -4.11
C VAL A 230 9.73 7.53 -5.12
N LEU A 231 9.16 7.47 -6.33
CA LEU A 231 9.35 8.45 -7.39
C LEU A 231 8.03 9.15 -7.69
N LEU A 232 7.98 10.47 -7.50
CA LEU A 232 6.79 11.27 -7.73
C LEU A 232 6.73 11.80 -9.17
N GLY A 233 5.57 11.68 -9.80
CA GLY A 233 5.30 12.21 -11.14
C GLY A 233 5.94 11.45 -12.28
N ALA A 234 6.59 10.31 -12.04
CA ALA A 234 7.25 9.50 -13.07
C ALA A 234 7.42 8.04 -12.66
N VAL A 235 7.95 7.23 -13.57
CA VAL A 235 8.25 5.80 -13.39
C VAL A 235 9.75 5.57 -13.51
N ASN A 236 10.35 4.86 -12.56
CA ASN A 236 11.77 4.51 -12.61
C ASN A 236 11.99 3.15 -13.27
N GLN A 237 12.30 3.15 -14.56
CA GLN A 237 12.53 1.93 -15.33
C GLN A 237 13.72 1.09 -14.86
N SER A 238 14.64 1.65 -14.08
CA SER A 238 15.76 0.90 -13.53
C SER A 238 15.39 -0.03 -12.38
N LYS A 239 14.15 0.06 -11.88
CA LYS A 239 13.67 -0.68 -10.71
C LYS A 239 12.82 -1.91 -11.07
N TYR A 240 12.54 -2.14 -12.34
CA TYR A 240 11.75 -3.29 -12.78
C TYR A 240 12.19 -3.84 -14.13
N THR A 241 11.68 -5.01 -14.46
CA THR A 241 11.86 -5.66 -15.77
C THR A 241 10.50 -5.96 -16.40
N GLY A 242 10.47 -6.08 -17.73
CA GLY A 242 9.25 -6.33 -18.48
C GLY A 242 8.41 -5.07 -18.67
N GLU A 243 7.14 -5.24 -18.95
CA GLU A 243 6.17 -4.18 -19.17
C GLU A 243 5.35 -3.92 -17.91
N LEU A 244 4.97 -2.66 -17.67
CA LEU A 244 3.97 -2.32 -16.68
C LEU A 244 2.59 -2.82 -17.13
N LYS A 245 1.97 -3.65 -16.32
CA LYS A 245 0.61 -4.14 -16.50
C LYS A 245 -0.33 -3.36 -15.59
N TYR A 246 -1.38 -2.77 -16.15
CA TYR A 246 -2.29 -1.93 -15.38
C TYR A 246 -3.54 -2.68 -14.97
N VAL A 247 -3.90 -2.53 -13.70
CA VAL A 247 -5.10 -3.10 -13.09
C VAL A 247 -6.00 -1.97 -12.57
N PRO A 248 -7.33 -2.02 -12.77
CA PRO A 248 -8.23 -0.96 -12.34
C PRO A 248 -8.41 -0.99 -10.83
N ILE A 249 -8.54 0.20 -10.22
CA ILE A 249 -8.94 0.32 -8.83
C ILE A 249 -10.45 0.10 -8.72
N GLN A 250 -10.83 -0.67 -7.72
CA GLN A 250 -12.22 -0.93 -7.37
C GLN A 250 -12.76 0.15 -6.42
N GLN A 251 -13.99 0.58 -6.65
CA GLN A 251 -14.71 1.38 -5.68
C GLN A 251 -15.13 0.51 -4.49
N ASN A 252 -15.06 1.09 -3.30
CA ASN A 252 -15.51 0.46 -2.07
C ASN A 252 -16.66 1.27 -1.48
N VAL A 253 -17.47 0.63 -0.65
CA VAL A 253 -18.47 1.35 0.14
C VAL A 253 -17.71 2.23 1.15
N ASN A 254 -17.84 3.54 0.99
CA ASN A 254 -17.30 4.49 1.94
C ASN A 254 -18.04 4.33 3.29
N PRO A 255 -17.31 4.03 4.39
CA PRO A 255 -17.96 3.72 5.66
C PRO A 255 -18.76 4.87 6.26
N LYS A 256 -18.50 6.12 5.83
CA LYS A 256 -19.19 7.31 6.31
C LYS A 256 -20.41 7.66 5.48
N THR A 257 -20.24 7.71 4.15
CA THR A 257 -21.30 8.15 3.24
C THR A 257 -22.20 7.01 2.79
N GLN A 258 -21.80 5.74 3.01
CA GLN A 258 -22.46 4.51 2.54
C GLN A 258 -22.62 4.46 1.01
N LYS A 259 -21.81 5.24 0.28
CA LYS A 259 -21.79 5.28 -1.19
C LYS A 259 -20.52 4.60 -1.70
N LEU A 260 -20.58 4.09 -2.93
CA LEU A 260 -19.40 3.62 -3.63
C LEU A 260 -18.49 4.80 -3.97
N ASP A 261 -17.22 4.69 -3.58
CA ASP A 261 -16.21 5.71 -3.84
C ASP A 261 -14.82 5.07 -3.92
N TYR A 262 -13.86 5.81 -4.47
CA TYR A 262 -12.45 5.45 -4.39
C TYR A 262 -11.92 5.86 -3.02
N THR A 263 -11.72 4.87 -2.16
CA THR A 263 -11.23 5.06 -0.78
C THR A 263 -9.84 4.48 -0.59
N TYR A 264 -9.66 3.24 -0.98
CA TYR A 264 -8.40 2.49 -0.90
C TYR A 264 -7.84 2.20 -2.29
N TRP A 265 -6.56 1.89 -2.37
CA TRP A 265 -5.92 1.31 -3.54
C TRP A 265 -6.31 -0.17 -3.66
N SER A 266 -7.58 -0.43 -3.89
CA SER A 266 -8.14 -1.77 -3.97
C SER A 266 -8.21 -2.28 -5.39
N VAL A 267 -7.73 -3.51 -5.63
CA VAL A 267 -7.77 -4.19 -6.92
C VAL A 267 -8.65 -5.43 -6.85
N GLY A 268 -9.17 -5.87 -7.99
CA GLY A 268 -10.04 -7.04 -8.06
C GLY A 268 -9.25 -8.33 -8.29
N ILE A 269 -9.18 -9.20 -7.31
CA ILE A 269 -8.59 -10.54 -7.44
C ILE A 269 -9.63 -11.49 -8.02
N GLN A 270 -9.33 -12.07 -9.17
CA GLN A 270 -10.19 -13.05 -9.87
C GLN A 270 -9.91 -14.46 -9.37
N ASP A 271 -8.63 -14.80 -9.15
CA ASP A 271 -8.23 -16.09 -8.60
C ASP A 271 -6.90 -15.97 -7.85
N ILE A 272 -6.71 -16.88 -6.91
CA ILE A 272 -5.43 -17.12 -6.24
C ILE A 272 -5.06 -18.57 -6.52
N LYS A 273 -3.82 -18.81 -6.94
CA LYS A 273 -3.34 -20.15 -7.28
C LYS A 273 -2.03 -20.47 -6.58
N VAL A 274 -1.85 -21.74 -6.24
CA VAL A 274 -0.55 -22.29 -5.84
C VAL A 274 -0.03 -23.14 -6.99
N ILE A 275 1.18 -22.86 -7.43
CA ILE A 275 1.88 -23.56 -8.52
C ILE A 275 3.05 -24.32 -7.91
N ARG A 276 3.05 -25.64 -8.07
CA ARG A 276 4.09 -26.53 -7.58
C ARG A 276 4.36 -27.63 -8.59
N ASN A 277 5.63 -27.84 -8.98
CA ASN A 277 6.02 -28.88 -9.94
C ASN A 277 5.17 -28.86 -11.22
N ASN A 278 4.90 -27.65 -11.77
CA ASN A 278 4.04 -27.42 -12.94
C ASN A 278 2.55 -27.84 -12.73
N GLN A 279 2.15 -28.19 -11.54
CA GLN A 279 0.75 -28.41 -11.17
C GLN A 279 0.20 -27.13 -10.53
N THR A 280 -1.01 -26.75 -10.94
CA THR A 280 -1.68 -25.55 -10.48
C THR A 280 -2.95 -25.93 -9.70
N ALA A 281 -3.07 -25.40 -8.48
CA ALA A 281 -4.27 -25.54 -7.66
C ALA A 281 -4.90 -24.15 -7.43
N SER A 282 -6.15 -23.95 -7.84
CA SER A 282 -6.94 -22.75 -7.55
C SER A 282 -7.43 -22.76 -6.11
N ILE A 283 -7.37 -21.59 -5.47
CA ILE A 283 -7.84 -21.36 -4.10
C ILE A 283 -9.30 -20.89 -4.10
N THR A 284 -9.66 -19.99 -5.02
CA THR A 284 -10.98 -19.35 -5.07
C THR A 284 -12.02 -20.15 -5.81
N ALA A 285 -11.62 -21.04 -6.73
CA ALA A 285 -12.52 -21.90 -7.48
C ALA A 285 -12.96 -23.12 -6.65
N ALA A 286 -13.71 -22.91 -5.57
CA ALA A 286 -14.33 -24.01 -4.83
C ALA A 286 -15.84 -23.86 -4.80
N GLY A 287 -16.52 -24.72 -5.57
CA GLY A 287 -17.96 -24.93 -5.47
C GLY A 287 -18.78 -24.32 -6.61
N ASN A 288 -19.78 -25.08 -7.04
CA ASN A 288 -20.76 -24.89 -8.12
C ASN A 288 -21.58 -23.58 -8.12
N SER A 289 -21.02 -22.48 -7.65
CA SER A 289 -21.65 -21.17 -7.80
C SER A 289 -21.13 -20.52 -9.08
N SER A 290 -22.03 -20.26 -10.01
CA SER A 290 -21.83 -19.54 -11.27
C SER A 290 -21.38 -18.09 -11.12
N GLU A 291 -21.03 -17.65 -9.92
CA GLU A 291 -20.45 -16.37 -9.59
C GLU A 291 -19.05 -16.59 -9.04
N SER A 292 -18.06 -16.54 -9.93
CA SER A 292 -16.68 -16.19 -9.56
C SER A 292 -16.72 -14.74 -9.06
N SER A 293 -17.09 -14.53 -7.81
CA SER A 293 -17.15 -13.20 -7.23
C SER A 293 -15.70 -12.71 -7.03
N MET A 294 -15.30 -11.76 -7.86
CA MET A 294 -14.05 -11.01 -7.71
C MET A 294 -13.93 -10.50 -6.28
N LYS A 295 -12.78 -10.74 -5.64
CA LYS A 295 -12.50 -10.30 -4.28
C LYS A 295 -11.70 -9.00 -4.30
N ASN A 296 -12.11 -8.03 -3.52
CA ASN A 296 -11.36 -6.78 -3.37
C ASN A 296 -10.14 -7.00 -2.47
N ALA A 297 -8.99 -6.52 -2.94
CA ALA A 297 -7.73 -6.58 -2.21
C ALA A 297 -7.10 -5.19 -2.14
N MET A 298 -6.93 -4.68 -0.94
CA MET A 298 -6.24 -3.41 -0.68
C MET A 298 -4.73 -3.63 -0.77
N LEU A 299 -4.04 -2.78 -1.54
CA LEU A 299 -2.57 -2.73 -1.61
C LEU A 299 -2.09 -1.76 -0.53
N ASP A 300 -1.52 -2.30 0.55
CA ASP A 300 -1.27 -1.57 1.79
C ASP A 300 0.20 -1.66 2.22
N THR A 301 0.95 -0.59 1.98
CA THR A 301 2.35 -0.46 2.41
C THR A 301 2.52 -0.15 3.91
N GLY A 302 1.43 0.15 4.61
CA GLY A 302 1.39 0.28 6.07
C GLY A 302 1.23 -1.05 6.79
N THR A 303 1.00 -2.13 6.04
CA THR A 303 0.81 -3.48 6.58
C THR A 303 1.92 -4.43 6.13
N THR A 304 2.58 -5.11 7.08
CA THR A 304 3.70 -6.01 6.79
C THR A 304 3.28 -7.29 6.07
N PHE A 305 2.24 -7.97 6.60
CA PHE A 305 1.79 -9.27 6.14
C PHE A 305 0.56 -9.17 5.24
N THR A 306 0.29 -10.24 4.52
CA THR A 306 -0.93 -10.35 3.72
C THR A 306 -2.01 -11.07 4.52
N TYR A 307 -3.20 -10.49 4.56
CA TYR A 307 -4.36 -11.02 5.27
C TYR A 307 -5.45 -11.43 4.29
N LEU A 308 -5.82 -12.70 4.37
CA LEU A 308 -6.90 -13.31 3.60
C LEU A 308 -7.97 -13.86 4.55
N THR A 309 -8.99 -14.52 4.02
CA THR A 309 -9.88 -15.31 4.87
C THR A 309 -9.13 -16.50 5.47
N LYS A 310 -9.57 -16.97 6.64
CA LYS A 310 -8.95 -18.14 7.28
C LYS A 310 -8.95 -19.37 6.36
N GLU A 311 -10.06 -19.61 5.68
CA GLU A 311 -10.20 -20.73 4.74
C GLU A 311 -9.14 -20.66 3.62
N MET A 312 -8.95 -19.49 3.02
CA MET A 312 -7.95 -19.29 1.96
C MET A 312 -6.53 -19.43 2.47
N ALA A 313 -6.21 -18.80 3.61
CA ALA A 313 -4.88 -18.91 4.22
C ALA A 313 -4.56 -20.37 4.58
N ASP A 314 -5.50 -21.10 5.18
CA ASP A 314 -5.38 -22.52 5.50
C ASP A 314 -5.13 -23.35 4.22
N LYS A 315 -5.89 -23.11 3.16
CA LYS A 315 -5.75 -23.84 1.89
C LYS A 315 -4.41 -23.56 1.23
N ILE A 316 -3.98 -22.29 1.19
CA ILE A 316 -2.68 -21.88 0.63
C ILE A 316 -1.54 -22.57 1.39
N ILE A 317 -1.49 -22.43 2.71
CA ILE A 317 -0.39 -22.99 3.50
C ILE A 317 -0.37 -24.52 3.45
N GLY A 318 -1.54 -25.16 3.41
CA GLY A 318 -1.65 -26.61 3.25
C GLY A 318 -1.05 -27.10 1.92
N LEU A 319 -1.32 -26.41 0.81
CA LEU A 319 -0.76 -26.73 -0.51
C LEU A 319 0.74 -26.46 -0.58
N ILE A 320 1.21 -25.38 0.06
CA ILE A 320 2.63 -25.02 0.07
C ILE A 320 3.45 -25.97 0.93
N THR A 321 2.98 -26.33 2.12
CA THR A 321 3.72 -27.17 3.07
C THR A 321 3.46 -28.66 2.88
N GLN A 322 2.38 -29.04 2.20
CA GLN A 322 1.85 -30.40 2.12
C GLN A 322 1.51 -30.99 3.51
N ARG A 323 1.15 -30.12 4.45
CA ARG A 323 0.73 -30.46 5.80
C ARG A 323 -0.63 -29.86 6.10
N LYS A 324 -1.38 -30.45 7.01
CA LYS A 324 -2.63 -29.85 7.48
C LYS A 324 -2.32 -28.58 8.27
N PRO A 325 -3.04 -27.48 8.07
CA PRO A 325 -2.83 -26.23 8.83
C PRO A 325 -2.90 -26.44 10.35
N SER A 326 -3.74 -27.36 10.82
CA SER A 326 -3.86 -27.72 12.25
C SER A 326 -2.62 -28.38 12.85
N GLU A 327 -1.71 -28.89 12.01
CA GLU A 327 -0.44 -29.49 12.43
C GLU A 327 0.71 -28.46 12.48
N LEU A 328 0.46 -27.26 11.98
CA LEU A 328 1.38 -26.14 12.00
C LEU A 328 1.14 -25.33 13.28
N GLY A 329 2.18 -25.07 14.05
CA GLY A 329 2.10 -24.12 15.15
C GLY A 329 1.83 -22.71 14.64
N GLN A 330 1.35 -21.85 15.52
CA GLN A 330 1.24 -20.42 15.25
C GLN A 330 2.15 -19.63 16.18
N SER A 331 2.69 -18.55 15.66
CA SER A 331 3.50 -17.60 16.41
C SER A 331 3.16 -16.20 15.90
N ASN A 332 2.62 -15.35 16.77
CA ASN A 332 2.15 -14.00 16.44
C ASN A 332 1.16 -13.93 15.29
N GLY A 333 0.24 -14.84 15.22
CA GLY A 333 -0.73 -14.92 14.15
C GLY A 333 -0.20 -15.48 12.83
N LEU A 334 1.09 -15.84 12.74
CA LEU A 334 1.66 -16.49 11.56
C LEU A 334 1.73 -17.99 11.73
N TYR A 335 1.50 -18.76 10.67
CA TYR A 335 1.82 -20.17 10.63
C TYR A 335 3.31 -20.39 10.76
N VAL A 336 3.72 -21.27 11.65
CA VAL A 336 5.13 -21.66 11.80
C VAL A 336 5.47 -22.70 10.74
N VAL A 337 6.49 -22.41 9.95
CA VAL A 337 6.90 -23.25 8.83
C VAL A 337 8.39 -23.56 8.89
N ASP A 338 8.80 -24.58 8.12
CA ASP A 338 10.21 -24.90 7.94
C ASP A 338 10.88 -23.80 7.09
N CYS A 339 12.03 -23.30 7.56
CA CYS A 339 12.81 -22.30 6.83
C CYS A 339 13.33 -22.82 5.47
N ASN A 340 13.45 -24.14 5.30
CA ASN A 340 13.83 -24.77 4.05
C ASN A 340 12.80 -24.59 2.92
N LEU A 341 11.59 -24.13 3.22
CA LEU A 341 10.63 -23.72 2.17
C LEU A 341 11.18 -22.62 1.26
N LYS A 342 12.15 -21.83 1.70
CA LYS A 342 12.86 -20.84 0.87
C LYS A 342 13.59 -21.44 -0.34
N THR A 343 13.85 -22.73 -0.32
CA THR A 343 14.58 -23.44 -1.41
C THR A 343 13.65 -24.19 -2.35
N THR A 344 12.35 -24.15 -2.15
CA THR A 344 11.37 -24.86 -2.98
C THR A 344 10.96 -24.03 -4.18
N GLU A 345 10.68 -24.70 -5.32
CA GLU A 345 10.15 -24.05 -6.53
C GLU A 345 8.61 -24.00 -6.48
N VAL A 346 8.09 -23.31 -5.48
CA VAL A 346 6.65 -23.09 -5.30
C VAL A 346 6.33 -21.62 -5.47
N LYS A 347 5.27 -21.32 -6.19
CA LYS A 347 4.79 -19.96 -6.43
C LYS A 347 3.36 -19.80 -5.97
N LEU A 348 3.06 -18.64 -5.47
CA LEU A 348 1.70 -18.12 -5.33
C LEU A 348 1.42 -17.21 -6.53
N GLU A 349 0.26 -17.36 -7.17
CA GLU A 349 -0.15 -16.49 -8.27
C GLU A 349 -1.45 -15.78 -7.90
N LEU A 350 -1.44 -14.46 -8.02
CA LEU A 350 -2.63 -13.62 -7.95
C LEU A 350 -3.04 -13.27 -9.38
N MET A 351 -4.28 -13.58 -9.75
CA MET A 351 -4.86 -13.19 -11.04
C MET A 351 -5.74 -11.96 -10.82
N ILE A 352 -5.36 -10.84 -11.42
CA ILE A 352 -6.01 -9.55 -11.22
C ILE A 352 -6.63 -9.09 -12.54
N ALA A 353 -7.84 -8.53 -12.49
CA ALA A 353 -8.48 -7.97 -13.68
C ALA A 353 -7.61 -6.89 -14.32
N SER A 354 -7.42 -6.96 -15.66
CA SER A 354 -6.64 -5.99 -16.42
C SER A 354 -7.47 -4.78 -16.86
N VAL A 355 -6.83 -3.63 -17.06
CA VAL A 355 -7.45 -2.46 -17.70
C VAL A 355 -7.51 -2.64 -19.22
N ASP A 356 -6.43 -3.18 -19.81
CA ASP A 356 -6.19 -3.09 -21.25
C ASP A 356 -6.62 -4.36 -22.02
N THR A 357 -6.83 -5.47 -21.33
CA THR A 357 -7.13 -6.76 -21.94
C THR A 357 -8.22 -7.51 -21.21
N ASN A 358 -8.87 -8.46 -21.92
CA ASN A 358 -9.79 -9.42 -21.29
C ASN A 358 -9.04 -10.54 -20.54
N GLN A 359 -7.71 -10.54 -20.59
CA GLN A 359 -6.87 -11.49 -19.88
C GLN A 359 -6.41 -10.87 -18.56
N PRO A 360 -6.43 -11.62 -17.46
CA PRO A 360 -5.96 -11.13 -16.17
C PRO A 360 -4.46 -10.82 -16.22
N VAL A 361 -4.03 -9.92 -15.36
CA VAL A 361 -2.62 -9.76 -14.99
C VAL A 361 -2.26 -10.86 -14.02
N HIS A 362 -1.20 -11.60 -14.32
CA HIS A 362 -0.64 -12.64 -13.49
C HIS A 362 0.50 -12.10 -12.65
N TRP A 363 0.31 -12.05 -11.34
CA TRP A 363 1.34 -11.68 -10.39
C TRP A 363 1.80 -12.92 -9.65
N GLN A 364 2.94 -13.47 -10.06
CA GLN A 364 3.53 -14.66 -9.45
C GLN A 364 4.58 -14.29 -8.43
N ILE A 365 4.39 -14.74 -7.22
CA ILE A 365 5.25 -14.50 -6.05
C ILE A 365 5.98 -15.81 -5.73
N ASP A 366 7.30 -15.77 -5.65
CA ASP A 366 8.09 -16.91 -5.18
C ASP A 366 7.82 -17.12 -3.68
N VAL A 367 7.57 -18.36 -3.28
CA VAL A 367 7.27 -18.67 -1.87
C VAL A 367 8.43 -18.29 -0.94
N MET A 368 9.66 -18.28 -1.42
CA MET A 368 10.80 -17.80 -0.63
C MET A 368 10.63 -16.38 -0.11
N ASP A 369 9.95 -15.51 -0.88
CA ASP A 369 9.70 -14.11 -0.51
C ASP A 369 8.61 -13.99 0.58
N LEU A 370 7.85 -15.06 0.82
CA LEU A 370 6.78 -15.14 1.82
C LEU A 370 7.25 -15.75 3.15
N ILE A 371 8.50 -16.18 3.24
CA ILE A 371 9.05 -16.87 4.45
C ILE A 371 9.84 -15.87 5.29
N VAL A 372 9.36 -15.65 6.50
CA VAL A 372 9.89 -14.65 7.44
C VAL A 372 10.62 -15.35 8.59
N PRO A 373 11.86 -15.00 8.91
CA PRO A 373 12.54 -15.53 10.10
C PRO A 373 11.80 -15.10 11.38
N LEU A 374 11.48 -16.05 12.25
CA LEU A 374 10.95 -15.79 13.61
C LEU A 374 12.06 -15.83 14.66
N ASN A 375 12.99 -16.76 14.49
CA ASN A 375 14.24 -16.91 15.25
C ASN A 375 15.22 -17.74 14.41
N GLU A 376 16.36 -18.13 14.99
CA GLU A 376 17.44 -18.85 14.28
C GLU A 376 16.99 -20.13 13.55
N ASN A 377 15.97 -20.83 14.06
CA ASN A 377 15.54 -22.13 13.54
C ASN A 377 14.06 -22.21 13.14
N ARG A 378 13.32 -21.12 13.25
CA ARG A 378 11.87 -21.11 12.98
C ARG A 378 11.51 -19.95 12.05
N CYS A 379 10.72 -20.26 11.06
CA CYS A 379 10.18 -19.28 10.13
C CYS A 379 8.66 -19.20 10.24
N GLY A 380 8.13 -18.00 9.91
CA GLY A 380 6.72 -17.74 9.74
C GLY A 380 6.36 -17.65 8.27
N PHE A 381 5.11 -17.92 7.95
CA PHE A 381 4.55 -17.71 6.63
C PHE A 381 3.84 -16.36 6.57
N GLY A 382 4.24 -15.49 5.66
CA GLY A 382 3.79 -14.09 5.60
C GLY A 382 2.37 -13.86 5.10
N ILE A 383 1.62 -14.94 4.81
CA ILE A 383 0.18 -14.89 4.54
C ILE A 383 -0.56 -15.52 5.71
N THR A 384 -1.51 -14.80 6.25
CA THR A 384 -2.29 -15.21 7.40
C THR A 384 -3.73 -14.70 7.32
N TYR A 385 -4.47 -14.78 8.40
CA TYR A 385 -5.83 -14.28 8.50
C TYR A 385 -6.00 -13.44 9.76
N LYS A 386 -7.03 -12.62 9.77
CA LYS A 386 -7.45 -11.86 10.94
C LYS A 386 -8.79 -12.42 11.42
N GLU A 387 -8.85 -12.89 12.65
CA GLU A 387 -10.10 -13.30 13.28
C GLU A 387 -11.04 -12.09 13.37
N ASN A 388 -12.33 -12.29 13.05
CA ASN A 388 -13.36 -11.26 13.09
C ASN A 388 -13.22 -10.10 12.08
N SER A 389 -12.53 -10.29 10.98
CA SER A 389 -12.64 -9.36 9.85
C SER A 389 -14.03 -9.51 9.23
N LEU A 390 -14.90 -8.56 9.51
CA LEU A 390 -16.33 -8.59 9.11
C LEU A 390 -16.56 -8.39 7.61
N ASN A 391 -15.52 -8.08 6.84
CA ASN A 391 -15.61 -7.86 5.41
C ASN A 391 -14.59 -8.74 4.69
N ASP A 392 -15.02 -9.39 3.63
CA ASP A 392 -14.20 -10.22 2.70
C ASP A 392 -13.10 -9.43 1.96
N ASN A 393 -12.63 -8.32 2.51
CA ASN A 393 -11.59 -7.50 1.92
C ASN A 393 -10.21 -8.05 2.31
N PHE A 394 -9.44 -8.39 1.30
CA PHE A 394 -8.05 -8.80 1.48
C PHE A 394 -7.15 -7.60 1.71
N ILE A 395 -6.07 -7.82 2.44
CA ILE A 395 -4.98 -6.85 2.57
C ILE A 395 -3.72 -7.48 2.00
N ILE A 396 -3.21 -6.89 0.94
CA ILE A 396 -1.93 -7.28 0.34
C ILE A 396 -0.87 -6.36 0.93
N GLY A 397 -0.11 -6.88 1.88
CA GLY A 397 0.93 -6.14 2.58
C GLY A 397 2.31 -6.24 1.93
N ASP A 398 3.29 -5.62 2.56
CA ASP A 398 4.67 -5.50 2.07
C ASP A 398 5.30 -6.82 1.67
N ILE A 399 4.94 -7.92 2.35
CA ILE A 399 5.45 -9.25 2.06
C ILE A 399 5.22 -9.67 0.60
N ILE A 400 4.12 -9.23 0.00
CA ILE A 400 3.82 -9.42 -1.43
C ILE A 400 4.20 -8.18 -2.24
N LEU A 401 3.87 -6.97 -1.77
CA LEU A 401 4.09 -5.73 -2.54
C LEU A 401 5.54 -5.55 -2.98
N ARG A 402 6.51 -5.96 -2.16
CA ARG A 402 7.95 -5.87 -2.51
C ARG A 402 8.36 -6.69 -3.73
N SER A 403 7.57 -7.67 -4.11
CA SER A 403 7.83 -8.52 -5.28
C SER A 403 7.59 -7.81 -6.61
N SER A 404 6.96 -6.63 -6.58
CA SER A 404 6.62 -5.84 -7.75
C SER A 404 7.08 -4.39 -7.60
N TYR A 405 7.41 -3.76 -8.72
CA TYR A 405 7.41 -2.31 -8.84
C TYR A 405 5.97 -1.86 -9.04
N LEU A 406 5.54 -0.89 -8.25
CA LEU A 406 4.16 -0.43 -8.19
C LEU A 406 4.08 1.00 -8.74
N VAL A 407 3.08 1.29 -9.56
CA VAL A 407 2.76 2.65 -10.03
C VAL A 407 1.32 2.96 -9.63
N PHE A 408 1.16 3.84 -8.66
CA PHE A 408 -0.16 4.30 -8.20
C PHE A 408 -0.60 5.49 -9.07
N ASP A 409 -1.55 5.26 -9.96
CA ASP A 409 -2.04 6.23 -10.94
C ASP A 409 -3.36 6.85 -10.44
N MET A 410 -3.24 8.02 -9.81
CA MET A 410 -4.38 8.79 -9.27
C MET A 410 -5.29 9.31 -10.39
N GLY A 411 -4.71 9.66 -11.52
CA GLY A 411 -5.42 10.24 -12.66
C GLY A 411 -6.35 9.24 -13.31
N ASN A 412 -5.85 8.06 -13.64
CA ASN A 412 -6.58 7.02 -14.36
C ASN A 412 -7.23 5.99 -13.43
N LYS A 413 -7.11 6.12 -12.11
CA LYS A 413 -7.68 5.17 -11.13
C LYS A 413 -7.25 3.74 -11.38
N ARG A 414 -5.95 3.51 -11.48
CA ARG A 414 -5.34 2.20 -11.75
C ARG A 414 -4.01 2.04 -11.03
N VAL A 415 -3.54 0.81 -10.92
CA VAL A 415 -2.21 0.50 -10.42
C VAL A 415 -1.44 -0.23 -11.51
N GLY A 416 -0.22 0.23 -11.80
CA GLY A 416 0.74 -0.46 -12.65
C GLY A 416 1.57 -1.43 -11.83
N LEU A 417 1.77 -2.63 -12.34
CA LEU A 417 2.55 -3.71 -11.75
C LEU A 417 3.62 -4.15 -12.74
N ALA A 418 4.85 -4.32 -12.30
CA ALA A 418 5.93 -4.94 -13.07
C ALA A 418 6.88 -5.73 -12.16
N SER A 419 7.61 -6.67 -12.71
CA SER A 419 8.55 -7.50 -11.94
C SER A 419 9.66 -6.65 -11.34
N ALA A 420 9.78 -6.59 -10.01
CA ALA A 420 10.79 -5.79 -9.33
C ALA A 420 12.20 -6.35 -9.56
N ILE A 421 13.18 -5.47 -9.78
CA ILE A 421 14.60 -5.86 -9.89
C ILE A 421 15.05 -6.50 -8.58
N GLY A 422 15.80 -7.60 -8.71
CA GLY A 422 16.35 -8.33 -7.56
C GLY A 422 15.39 -9.32 -6.90
N MET A 423 14.15 -9.44 -7.41
CA MET A 423 13.18 -10.43 -6.93
C MET A 423 13.05 -11.59 -7.93
N LYS A 424 12.70 -12.79 -7.44
CA LYS A 424 12.38 -13.95 -8.30
C LYS A 424 10.93 -13.96 -8.77
N SER A 425 10.10 -13.14 -8.18
CA SER A 425 8.70 -12.96 -8.54
C SER A 425 8.55 -12.31 -9.92
N SER A 426 7.43 -12.53 -10.58
CA SER A 426 7.18 -12.03 -11.94
C SER A 426 5.75 -11.51 -12.13
N VAL A 427 5.62 -10.52 -13.01
CA VAL A 427 4.33 -9.97 -13.46
C VAL A 427 4.27 -10.08 -14.98
N PHE A 428 3.18 -10.62 -15.54
CA PHE A 428 2.98 -10.78 -16.99
C PHE A 428 1.51 -10.79 -17.39
#